data_ebb6ee1aa9f888b2a46e63363373a81b
#
_entry.id   ebb6ee1aa9f888b2a46e63363373a81b
#
_cell.length_a   1.000
_cell.length_b   1.000
_cell.length_c   1.000
_cell.angle_alpha   90.00
_cell.angle_beta   90.00
_cell.angle_gamma   90.00
#
_symmetry.space_group_name_H-M   'P 1'
#
loop_
_entity.id
_entity.type
_entity.pdbx_description
1 polymer ?
#
loop_
_entity_poly.entity_id
_entity_poly.type
_entity_poly.pdbx_seq_one_letter_code
_entity_poly.pdbx_strand_id
1 'polypeptide(L)'
;LLGIFPREHRRTIFHQSDRRHHLAMSDSPSATAEITLPKDLAAEKGMVNVQIDGVWHQFPKGTRMIEACRQAEIIVPHYCYHPKLSSPGNCRMCLVQMGMPPRPAPGQEPQRDENGYEIIGWMPRPVIACANTVGENMGIRTSGELVEKCREGVMEFLLINHPLDCPICDQAGECRLQEHSVEHGRGVSRFVDMKVKKPKNVDIGPRIRLDDERCIMCSRCIRFMDEVASDPVLGFTQRGTHTTLTVHPGRLLDSNYSLNTADICPVGALTSNDFRFQMRVWFLKETPTIDVNCGTGTNITVWTRGNKIHRITPRLNDEVNSAWMPDSHRLNFHHIDGASRLTEPLAWSASDAPSKFMPATWAAAFADIATQIKARPAGEIAIIASGRMTNEELFLTRALAAEIGTSQLSLVPRFGEADSLLVASDRNPNTTGAKLILETEDPCAKLDAIREGVRSGTIKVLLVFGEDLITDAGFTAEDLKKLDFLLQTSVLANPTADMAQWVLPTAAFAEKRGSMVNLSGRLQRLNRAVELPGQSRDDWEVLRDLLLAISGGKNETHHIEDVFKVIATNIPAFGGLNLSKIGHQGTQIADTGYQIPLLANERARKAAGLING
;
A
#
# COMPACT_ATOMS: atom_id res chain seq x y z
N LEU A 1 27.72 -17.74 -21.09
CA LEU A 1 27.80 -18.05 -19.63
C LEU A 1 26.51 -18.59 -19.01
N LEU A 2 25.63 -19.23 -19.81
CA LEU A 2 24.34 -19.78 -19.35
C LEU A 2 24.24 -21.32 -19.52
N GLY A 3 25.34 -22.02 -19.65
CA GLY A 3 25.37 -23.43 -20.00
C GLY A 3 25.86 -24.43 -18.93
N ILE A 4 26.09 -24.05 -17.67
CA ILE A 4 26.87 -24.87 -16.73
C ILE A 4 26.13 -25.40 -15.50
N PHE A 5 24.83 -25.14 -15.33
CA PHE A 5 24.13 -25.67 -14.16
C PHE A 5 23.05 -26.71 -14.52
N PRO A 6 22.98 -27.86 -13.80
CA PRO A 6 21.91 -28.85 -13.95
C PRO A 6 20.54 -28.27 -13.62
N ARG A 7 19.48 -28.80 -14.25
CA ARG A 7 18.09 -28.33 -14.10
C ARG A 7 17.57 -28.28 -12.66
N GLU A 8 18.06 -29.11 -11.77
CA GLU A 8 17.62 -29.18 -10.36
C GLU A 8 18.05 -27.97 -9.52
N HIS A 9 19.21 -27.35 -9.82
CA HIS A 9 19.69 -26.16 -9.10
C HIS A 9 19.03 -24.86 -9.59
N ARG A 10 18.32 -24.87 -10.72
CA ARG A 10 17.64 -23.68 -11.26
C ARG A 10 16.31 -23.36 -10.54
N ARG A 11 15.67 -24.32 -9.88
CA ARG A 11 14.41 -24.13 -9.16
C ARG A 11 14.54 -23.31 -7.89
N THR A 12 15.70 -23.30 -7.24
CA THR A 12 15.87 -22.74 -5.89
C THR A 12 16.09 -21.22 -5.85
N ILE A 13 16.58 -20.61 -6.94
CA ILE A 13 16.96 -19.19 -6.95
C ILE A 13 15.78 -18.26 -7.27
N PHE A 14 14.81 -18.70 -8.06
CA PHE A 14 13.67 -17.88 -8.50
C PHE A 14 12.40 -18.05 -7.67
N HIS A 15 12.29 -19.10 -6.84
CA HIS A 15 11.16 -19.32 -5.95
C HIS A 15 11.03 -18.28 -4.83
N GLN A 16 12.08 -17.49 -4.55
CA GLN A 16 12.02 -16.47 -3.50
C GLN A 16 11.25 -15.21 -3.90
N SER A 17 11.21 -14.84 -5.20
CA SER A 17 10.46 -13.65 -5.63
C SER A 17 8.95 -13.90 -5.68
N ASP A 18 8.53 -15.06 -6.13
CA ASP A 18 7.11 -15.43 -6.16
C ASP A 18 6.52 -15.62 -4.75
N ARG A 19 7.29 -16.21 -3.83
CA ARG A 19 6.86 -16.30 -2.42
C ARG A 19 6.74 -14.93 -1.76
N ARG A 20 7.55 -13.93 -2.13
CA ARG A 20 7.48 -12.58 -1.55
C ARG A 20 6.27 -11.78 -2.06
N HIS A 21 5.93 -11.88 -3.33
CA HIS A 21 4.73 -11.23 -3.88
C HIS A 21 3.42 -11.94 -3.51
N HIS A 22 3.46 -13.27 -3.25
CA HIS A 22 2.28 -14.03 -2.83
C HIS A 22 2.07 -14.07 -1.32
N LEU A 23 3.12 -13.96 -0.48
CA LEU A 23 2.97 -13.85 0.98
C LEU A 23 2.30 -12.54 1.43
N ALA A 24 2.29 -11.50 0.57
CA ALA A 24 1.48 -10.31 0.80
C ALA A 24 -0.01 -10.50 0.42
N MET A 25 -0.40 -11.63 -0.17
CA MET A 25 -1.75 -11.87 -0.67
C MET A 25 -2.62 -12.79 0.19
N SER A 26 -2.13 -13.35 1.29
CA SER A 26 -3.00 -14.24 2.08
C SER A 26 -2.54 -14.40 3.53
N ASP A 27 -3.01 -13.51 4.38
CA ASP A 27 -3.26 -13.81 5.79
C ASP A 27 -4.77 -13.75 6.09
N SER A 28 -5.60 -14.17 5.14
CA SER A 28 -6.91 -14.71 5.51
C SER A 28 -6.69 -16.20 5.76
N PRO A 29 -7.15 -16.77 6.87
CA PRO A 29 -7.20 -18.20 6.99
C PRO A 29 -8.23 -18.73 5.99
N SER A 30 -7.82 -18.96 4.75
CA SER A 30 -8.56 -19.84 3.88
C SER A 30 -8.34 -21.23 4.46
N ALA A 31 -9.36 -21.77 5.10
CA ALA A 31 -9.43 -23.17 5.44
C ALA A 31 -9.35 -23.98 4.13
N THR A 32 -8.16 -24.21 3.63
CA THR A 32 -7.86 -25.27 2.68
C THR A 32 -7.73 -26.56 3.49
N ALA A 33 -8.85 -27.04 4.02
CA ALA A 33 -8.95 -28.44 4.33
C ALA A 33 -8.98 -29.18 2.98
N GLU A 34 -8.09 -30.14 2.76
CA GLU A 34 -8.34 -31.23 1.82
C GLU A 34 -9.65 -31.90 2.24
N ILE A 35 -10.75 -31.45 1.63
CA ILE A 35 -12.05 -32.01 1.92
C ILE A 35 -12.35 -32.99 0.80
N THR A 36 -12.04 -34.25 1.03
CA THR A 36 -12.69 -35.37 0.32
C THR A 36 -14.15 -35.40 0.76
N LEU A 37 -14.99 -34.58 0.12
CA LEU A 37 -16.42 -34.55 0.45
C LEU A 37 -17.20 -35.50 -0.44
N PRO A 38 -18.21 -36.21 0.11
CA PRO A 38 -19.14 -36.97 -0.68
C PRO A 38 -19.86 -36.07 -1.68
N LYS A 39 -20.11 -36.59 -2.86
CA LYS A 39 -20.68 -35.95 -4.04
C LYS A 39 -21.95 -35.14 -3.80
N ASP A 40 -22.77 -35.52 -2.82
CA ASP A 40 -24.10 -34.96 -2.58
C ASP A 40 -24.09 -33.58 -1.87
N LEU A 41 -22.96 -33.19 -1.26
CA LEU A 41 -22.85 -31.93 -0.52
C LEU A 41 -22.58 -30.69 -1.42
N ALA A 42 -22.09 -30.88 -2.63
CA ALA A 42 -21.76 -29.78 -3.54
C ALA A 42 -23.02 -29.13 -4.15
N ALA A 43 -24.02 -29.94 -4.51
CA ALA A 43 -25.25 -29.45 -5.16
C ALA A 43 -26.14 -28.62 -4.22
N GLU A 44 -26.12 -28.91 -2.90
CA GLU A 44 -26.98 -28.25 -1.92
C GLU A 44 -26.53 -26.82 -1.57
N LYS A 45 -25.27 -26.42 -1.87
CA LYS A 45 -24.68 -25.14 -1.46
C LYS A 45 -24.29 -24.22 -2.62
N GLY A 46 -24.69 -24.49 -3.87
CA GLY A 46 -24.24 -23.71 -5.03
C GLY A 46 -22.73 -23.89 -5.32
N MET A 47 -22.12 -24.97 -4.79
CA MET A 47 -20.74 -25.36 -5.04
C MET A 47 -20.68 -26.38 -6.17
N VAL A 48 -19.52 -26.53 -6.79
CA VAL A 48 -19.23 -27.53 -7.81
C VAL A 48 -17.95 -28.28 -7.47
N ASN A 49 -17.93 -29.59 -7.76
CA ASN A 49 -16.75 -30.43 -7.60
C ASN A 49 -15.85 -30.30 -8.82
N VAL A 50 -14.59 -30.01 -8.61
CA VAL A 50 -13.59 -29.80 -9.69
C VAL A 50 -12.31 -30.54 -9.32
N GLN A 51 -11.82 -31.36 -10.25
CA GLN A 51 -10.52 -32.00 -10.10
C GLN A 51 -9.43 -31.09 -10.67
N ILE A 52 -8.45 -30.68 -9.85
CA ILE A 52 -7.28 -29.93 -10.31
C ILE A 52 -6.04 -30.79 -10.11
N ASP A 53 -5.33 -31.10 -11.19
CA ASP A 53 -4.13 -31.96 -11.20
C ASP A 53 -4.29 -33.27 -10.41
N GLY A 54 -5.48 -33.89 -10.49
CA GLY A 54 -5.79 -35.14 -9.82
C GLY A 54 -6.44 -35.03 -8.43
N VAL A 55 -6.48 -33.83 -7.84
CA VAL A 55 -7.08 -33.57 -6.51
C VAL A 55 -8.46 -32.94 -6.68
N TRP A 56 -9.46 -33.45 -5.96
CA TRP A 56 -10.80 -32.91 -5.96
C TRP A 56 -10.95 -31.77 -4.95
N HIS A 57 -11.54 -30.67 -5.42
CA HIS A 57 -11.83 -29.46 -4.65
C HIS A 57 -13.28 -29.03 -4.86
N GLN A 58 -13.79 -28.16 -3.99
CA GLN A 58 -15.09 -27.51 -4.14
C GLN A 58 -14.95 -26.01 -4.32
N PHE A 59 -15.66 -25.47 -5.30
CA PHE A 59 -15.68 -24.03 -5.58
C PHE A 59 -17.12 -23.56 -5.81
N PRO A 60 -17.41 -22.27 -5.51
CA PRO A 60 -18.67 -21.66 -5.93
C PRO A 60 -18.86 -21.78 -7.46
N LYS A 61 -20.08 -22.14 -7.89
CA LYS A 61 -20.41 -22.18 -9.30
C LYS A 61 -20.14 -20.84 -9.97
N GLY A 62 -19.47 -20.84 -11.12
CA GLY A 62 -19.10 -19.62 -11.85
C GLY A 62 -17.73 -19.05 -11.47
N THR A 63 -17.02 -19.63 -10.51
CA THR A 63 -15.60 -19.30 -10.26
C THR A 63 -14.79 -19.51 -11.53
N ARG A 64 -13.89 -18.58 -11.88
CA ARG A 64 -13.00 -18.77 -13.04
C ARG A 64 -11.95 -19.82 -12.74
N MET A 65 -11.57 -20.62 -13.74
CA MET A 65 -10.59 -21.69 -13.58
C MET A 65 -9.26 -21.19 -12.98
N ILE A 66 -8.80 -20.00 -13.40
CA ILE A 66 -7.56 -19.43 -12.88
C ILE A 66 -7.65 -19.11 -11.38
N GLU A 67 -8.83 -18.67 -10.91
CA GLU A 67 -9.07 -18.39 -9.49
C GLU A 67 -9.28 -19.67 -8.69
N ALA A 68 -9.93 -20.67 -9.28
CA ALA A 68 -10.03 -22.00 -8.66
C ALA A 68 -8.64 -22.61 -8.45
N CYS A 69 -7.76 -22.56 -9.46
CA CYS A 69 -6.37 -23.01 -9.33
C CYS A 69 -5.64 -22.22 -8.25
N ARG A 70 -5.79 -20.87 -8.20
CA ARG A 70 -5.16 -20.04 -7.17
C ARG A 70 -5.62 -20.38 -5.75
N GLN A 71 -6.91 -20.64 -5.56
CA GLN A 71 -7.48 -21.07 -4.28
C GLN A 71 -6.99 -22.47 -3.87
N ALA A 72 -6.67 -23.33 -4.85
CA ALA A 72 -6.01 -24.61 -4.64
C ALA A 72 -4.47 -24.48 -4.55
N GLU A 73 -3.94 -23.27 -4.33
CA GLU A 73 -2.51 -22.96 -4.22
C GLU A 73 -1.68 -23.29 -5.49
N ILE A 74 -2.34 -23.43 -6.64
CA ILE A 74 -1.69 -23.71 -7.92
C ILE A 74 -1.67 -22.44 -8.76
N ILE A 75 -0.46 -21.98 -9.11
CA ILE A 75 -0.25 -20.78 -9.90
C ILE A 75 -0.27 -21.11 -11.38
N VAL A 76 -1.28 -20.60 -12.09
CA VAL A 76 -1.35 -20.68 -13.55
C VAL A 76 -0.66 -19.43 -14.14
N PRO A 77 0.39 -19.59 -14.97
CA PRO A 77 1.13 -18.46 -15.55
C PRO A 77 0.24 -17.59 -16.43
N HIS A 78 0.36 -16.27 -16.32
CA HIS A 78 -0.48 -15.33 -17.06
C HIS A 78 0.15 -13.93 -17.17
N TYR A 79 -0.31 -13.13 -18.15
CA TYR A 79 0.10 -11.72 -18.31
C TYR A 79 -1.11 -10.78 -18.33
N CYS A 80 -2.10 -11.03 -19.18
CA CYS A 80 -3.20 -10.09 -19.36
C CYS A 80 -4.23 -10.11 -18.23
N TYR A 81 -4.40 -11.25 -17.56
CA TYR A 81 -5.30 -11.37 -16.43
C TYR A 81 -4.83 -10.57 -15.21
N HIS A 82 -5.78 -9.90 -14.56
CA HIS A 82 -5.62 -9.26 -13.26
C HIS A 82 -6.94 -9.43 -12.50
N PRO A 83 -6.94 -9.86 -11.22
CA PRO A 83 -8.18 -10.18 -10.49
C PRO A 83 -9.16 -9.00 -10.40
N LYS A 84 -8.64 -7.77 -10.36
CA LYS A 84 -9.42 -6.52 -10.24
C LYS A 84 -9.80 -5.88 -11.58
N LEU A 85 -9.48 -6.50 -12.69
CA LEU A 85 -9.81 -6.02 -14.05
C LEU A 85 -10.60 -7.09 -14.83
N SER A 86 -11.29 -6.67 -15.86
CA SER A 86 -11.95 -7.59 -16.80
C SER A 86 -10.93 -8.55 -17.43
N SER A 87 -11.37 -9.72 -17.90
CA SER A 87 -10.46 -10.72 -18.48
C SER A 87 -10.50 -10.69 -20.01
N PRO A 88 -9.46 -10.20 -20.71
CA PRO A 88 -9.49 -10.09 -22.17
C PRO A 88 -9.11 -11.39 -22.89
N GLY A 89 -8.45 -12.34 -22.21
CA GLY A 89 -8.04 -13.62 -22.77
C GLY A 89 -7.03 -13.57 -23.92
N ASN A 90 -6.28 -12.46 -24.09
CA ASN A 90 -5.47 -12.18 -25.27
C ASN A 90 -4.04 -12.72 -25.20
N CYS A 91 -3.40 -12.86 -24.03
CA CYS A 91 -2.01 -13.29 -23.92
C CYS A 91 -1.79 -14.79 -24.13
N ARG A 92 -2.81 -15.60 -23.93
CA ARG A 92 -2.81 -17.07 -24.06
C ARG A 92 -1.84 -17.82 -23.13
N MET A 93 -1.19 -17.18 -22.19
CA MET A 93 -0.23 -17.84 -21.30
C MET A 93 -0.92 -18.75 -20.26
N CYS A 94 -2.17 -18.46 -19.88
CA CYS A 94 -2.94 -19.24 -18.90
C CYS A 94 -3.63 -20.48 -19.49
N LEU A 95 -3.03 -21.11 -20.49
CA LEU A 95 -3.55 -22.35 -21.07
C LEU A 95 -3.47 -23.50 -20.07
N VAL A 96 -4.56 -24.24 -19.94
CA VAL A 96 -4.71 -25.47 -19.14
C VAL A 96 -5.46 -26.51 -19.98
N GLN A 97 -5.28 -27.79 -19.70
CA GLN A 97 -6.10 -28.82 -20.31
C GLN A 97 -7.37 -29.01 -19.47
N MET A 98 -8.52 -28.89 -20.11
CA MET A 98 -9.83 -29.08 -19.49
C MET A 98 -10.34 -30.49 -19.81
N GLY A 99 -11.06 -31.09 -18.89
CA GLY A 99 -11.80 -32.32 -19.09
C GLY A 99 -13.19 -32.24 -18.51
N MET A 100 -14.09 -33.02 -19.07
CA MET A 100 -15.46 -33.23 -18.59
C MET A 100 -15.79 -34.72 -18.65
N PRO A 101 -16.69 -35.21 -17.79
CA PRO A 101 -17.15 -36.58 -17.89
C PRO A 101 -17.76 -36.83 -19.28
N PRO A 102 -17.45 -37.95 -19.95
CA PRO A 102 -18.10 -38.33 -21.17
C PRO A 102 -19.61 -38.50 -20.94
N ARG A 103 -20.43 -38.05 -21.88
CA ARG A 103 -21.86 -38.31 -21.81
C ARG A 103 -22.11 -39.81 -21.92
N PRO A 104 -22.81 -40.45 -20.95
CA PRO A 104 -23.13 -41.86 -21.03
C PRO A 104 -24.03 -42.12 -22.24
N ALA A 105 -23.90 -43.30 -22.83
CA ALA A 105 -24.84 -43.75 -23.88
C ALA A 105 -26.27 -43.88 -23.32
N PRO A 106 -27.30 -43.75 -24.16
CA PRO A 106 -28.68 -43.91 -23.69
C PRO A 106 -28.86 -45.21 -22.92
N GLY A 107 -29.31 -45.12 -21.66
CA GLY A 107 -29.52 -46.27 -20.78
C GLY A 107 -28.29 -46.78 -20.04
N GLN A 108 -27.14 -46.11 -20.14
CA GLN A 108 -25.94 -46.42 -19.36
C GLN A 108 -25.72 -45.39 -18.25
N GLU A 109 -25.22 -45.85 -17.09
CA GLU A 109 -24.80 -44.95 -16.05
C GLU A 109 -23.40 -44.35 -16.33
N PRO A 110 -23.09 -43.15 -15.79
CA PRO A 110 -21.76 -42.57 -15.90
C PRO A 110 -20.71 -43.50 -15.31
N GLN A 111 -19.58 -43.63 -16.00
CA GLN A 111 -18.43 -44.36 -15.45
C GLN A 111 -17.85 -43.57 -14.26
N ARG A 112 -17.59 -44.28 -13.15
CA ARG A 112 -17.06 -43.70 -11.92
C ARG A 112 -15.74 -44.36 -11.53
N ASP A 113 -14.89 -43.59 -10.83
CA ASP A 113 -13.70 -44.09 -10.21
C ASP A 113 -14.00 -44.81 -8.87
N GLU A 114 -12.98 -45.34 -8.23
CA GLU A 114 -13.09 -46.06 -6.95
C GLU A 114 -13.65 -45.22 -5.79
N ASN A 115 -13.58 -43.87 -5.90
CA ASN A 115 -14.09 -42.91 -4.93
C ASN A 115 -15.51 -42.38 -5.30
N GLY A 116 -16.10 -42.91 -6.36
CA GLY A 116 -17.45 -42.53 -6.80
C GLY A 116 -17.54 -41.28 -7.66
N TYR A 117 -16.45 -40.64 -8.03
CA TYR A 117 -16.44 -39.51 -8.96
C TYR A 117 -16.48 -39.96 -10.41
N GLU A 118 -17.12 -39.15 -11.27
CA GLU A 118 -17.17 -39.43 -12.70
C GLU A 118 -15.80 -39.35 -13.35
N ILE A 119 -15.45 -40.35 -14.18
CA ILE A 119 -14.19 -40.40 -14.90
C ILE A 119 -14.12 -39.26 -15.91
N ILE A 120 -13.05 -38.46 -15.86
CA ILE A 120 -12.85 -37.28 -16.70
C ILE A 120 -12.28 -37.66 -18.06
N GLY A 121 -13.02 -37.29 -19.12
CA GLY A 121 -12.54 -37.34 -20.50
C GLY A 121 -11.81 -36.01 -20.86
N TRP A 122 -10.52 -36.10 -21.18
CA TRP A 122 -9.68 -34.94 -21.42
C TRP A 122 -9.79 -34.41 -22.84
N MET A 123 -10.01 -33.09 -22.99
CA MET A 123 -10.09 -32.44 -24.29
C MET A 123 -8.71 -32.39 -24.98
N PRO A 124 -8.66 -32.60 -26.33
CA PRO A 124 -7.39 -32.60 -27.06
C PRO A 124 -6.80 -31.19 -27.29
N ARG A 125 -7.53 -30.14 -26.94
CA ARG A 125 -7.11 -28.74 -27.08
C ARG A 125 -7.14 -28.03 -25.72
N PRO A 126 -6.11 -27.26 -25.37
CA PRO A 126 -6.13 -26.49 -24.14
C PRO A 126 -7.07 -25.29 -24.24
N VAL A 127 -7.53 -24.84 -23.10
CA VAL A 127 -8.38 -23.65 -22.93
C VAL A 127 -7.69 -22.61 -22.08
N ILE A 128 -8.14 -21.35 -22.16
CA ILE A 128 -7.61 -20.27 -21.30
C ILE A 128 -8.31 -20.29 -19.94
N ALA A 129 -7.57 -20.45 -18.86
CA ALA A 129 -8.13 -20.51 -17.51
C ALA A 129 -8.75 -19.18 -17.04
N CYS A 130 -8.27 -18.04 -17.54
CA CYS A 130 -8.76 -16.72 -17.12
C CYS A 130 -10.16 -16.36 -17.64
N ALA A 131 -10.68 -17.02 -18.69
CA ALA A 131 -11.97 -16.70 -19.28
C ALA A 131 -13.00 -17.85 -19.18
N ASN A 132 -12.59 -19.03 -18.72
CA ASN A 132 -13.48 -20.15 -18.50
C ASN A 132 -13.80 -20.30 -17.02
N THR A 133 -15.02 -20.68 -16.70
CA THR A 133 -15.52 -20.93 -15.35
C THR A 133 -15.56 -22.41 -15.04
N VAL A 134 -15.46 -22.75 -13.77
CA VAL A 134 -15.59 -24.13 -13.32
C VAL A 134 -17.04 -24.63 -13.40
N GLY A 135 -17.20 -25.91 -13.65
CA GLY A 135 -18.48 -26.62 -13.68
C GLY A 135 -18.40 -27.93 -12.92
N GLU A 136 -19.56 -28.53 -12.67
CA GLU A 136 -19.65 -29.80 -11.93
C GLU A 136 -18.90 -30.93 -12.64
N ASN A 137 -18.11 -31.68 -11.86
CA ASN A 137 -17.27 -32.80 -12.31
C ASN A 137 -16.24 -32.43 -13.40
N MET A 138 -15.84 -31.14 -13.45
CA MET A 138 -14.82 -30.68 -14.39
C MET A 138 -13.42 -31.09 -13.91
N GLY A 139 -12.56 -31.46 -14.88
CA GLY A 139 -11.13 -31.65 -14.63
C GLY A 139 -10.29 -30.53 -15.23
N ILE A 140 -9.23 -30.13 -14.52
CA ILE A 140 -8.23 -29.14 -14.94
C ILE A 140 -6.84 -29.76 -14.74
N ARG A 141 -6.03 -29.81 -15.81
CA ARG A 141 -4.61 -30.13 -15.73
C ARG A 141 -3.82 -28.86 -16.03
N THR A 142 -3.03 -28.45 -15.06
CA THR A 142 -2.23 -27.23 -15.17
C THR A 142 -0.84 -27.48 -15.73
N SER A 143 -0.43 -28.74 -15.84
CA SER A 143 0.85 -29.22 -16.40
C SER A 143 0.63 -30.36 -17.39
N GLY A 144 1.73 -30.87 -17.97
CA GLY A 144 1.74 -31.97 -18.92
C GLY A 144 2.12 -31.54 -20.34
N GLU A 145 2.48 -32.50 -21.17
CA GLU A 145 3.11 -32.28 -22.48
C GLU A 145 2.33 -31.30 -23.38
N LEU A 146 1.00 -31.43 -23.44
CA LEU A 146 0.14 -30.56 -24.25
C LEU A 146 0.21 -29.10 -23.76
N VAL A 147 0.09 -28.89 -22.45
CA VAL A 147 0.08 -27.57 -21.83
C VAL A 147 1.45 -26.91 -21.97
N GLU A 148 2.51 -27.65 -21.68
CA GLU A 148 3.89 -27.17 -21.75
C GLU A 148 4.30 -26.77 -23.16
N LYS A 149 4.03 -27.59 -24.17
CA LYS A 149 4.28 -27.24 -25.58
C LYS A 149 3.51 -26.00 -26.04
N CYS A 150 2.27 -25.85 -25.59
CA CYS A 150 1.48 -24.66 -25.94
C CYS A 150 2.02 -23.39 -25.27
N ARG A 151 2.40 -23.45 -23.99
CA ARG A 151 3.03 -22.32 -23.28
C ARG A 151 4.39 -21.94 -23.86
N GLU A 152 5.19 -22.95 -24.22
CA GLU A 152 6.46 -22.76 -24.92
C GLU A 152 6.27 -21.97 -26.24
N GLY A 153 5.25 -22.34 -27.03
CA GLY A 153 4.91 -21.61 -28.26
C GLY A 153 4.44 -20.17 -27.97
N VAL A 154 3.64 -19.96 -26.93
CA VAL A 154 3.21 -18.62 -26.52
C VAL A 154 4.40 -17.76 -26.09
N MET A 155 5.34 -18.32 -25.32
CA MET A 155 6.56 -17.63 -24.93
C MET A 155 7.40 -17.24 -26.14
N GLU A 156 7.52 -18.14 -27.11
CA GLU A 156 8.24 -17.87 -28.36
C GLU A 156 7.61 -16.68 -29.13
N PHE A 157 6.28 -16.63 -29.27
CA PHE A 157 5.58 -15.50 -29.89
C PHE A 157 5.81 -14.19 -29.14
N LEU A 158 5.80 -14.19 -27.80
CA LEU A 158 6.02 -12.98 -27.00
C LEU A 158 7.48 -12.49 -27.10
N LEU A 159 8.45 -13.40 -27.31
CA LEU A 159 9.87 -13.08 -27.36
C LEU A 159 10.38 -12.72 -28.75
N ILE A 160 9.66 -13.08 -29.84
CA ILE A 160 10.10 -12.82 -31.23
C ILE A 160 10.57 -11.37 -31.41
N ASN A 161 9.77 -10.39 -31.06
CA ASN A 161 10.09 -8.98 -31.22
C ASN A 161 10.54 -8.29 -29.92
N HIS A 162 10.49 -8.99 -28.78
CA HIS A 162 10.90 -8.39 -27.51
C HIS A 162 12.40 -8.09 -27.53
N PRO A 163 12.85 -6.86 -27.13
CA PRO A 163 14.26 -6.48 -27.21
C PRO A 163 15.10 -7.20 -26.14
N LEU A 164 16.40 -7.34 -26.40
CA LEU A 164 17.35 -7.90 -25.44
C LEU A 164 17.84 -6.83 -24.43
N ASP A 165 16.91 -6.12 -23.86
CA ASP A 165 17.14 -4.95 -22.99
C ASP A 165 17.23 -5.28 -21.49
N CYS A 166 17.16 -6.54 -21.07
CA CYS A 166 17.14 -6.89 -19.64
C CYS A 166 18.23 -6.21 -18.80
N PRO A 167 19.48 -6.06 -19.28
CA PRO A 167 20.52 -5.36 -18.52
C PRO A 167 20.24 -3.87 -18.27
N ILE A 168 19.45 -3.22 -19.12
CA ILE A 168 19.09 -1.81 -19.03
C ILE A 168 17.59 -1.57 -18.74
N CYS A 169 16.83 -2.63 -18.51
CA CYS A 169 15.39 -2.55 -18.23
C CYS A 169 15.14 -2.50 -16.72
N ASP A 170 14.40 -1.50 -16.24
CA ASP A 170 14.10 -1.36 -14.81
C ASP A 170 13.24 -2.48 -14.25
N GLN A 171 12.46 -3.17 -15.10
CA GLN A 171 11.66 -4.31 -14.68
C GLN A 171 12.47 -5.58 -14.36
N ALA A 172 13.79 -5.59 -14.63
CA ALA A 172 14.61 -6.76 -14.35
C ALA A 172 14.57 -7.11 -12.86
N GLY A 173 14.32 -8.39 -12.55
CA GLY A 173 14.15 -8.92 -11.19
C GLY A 173 12.71 -8.95 -10.68
N GLU A 174 11.76 -8.25 -11.33
CA GLU A 174 10.32 -8.29 -11.05
C GLU A 174 9.51 -8.48 -12.37
N CYS A 175 10.16 -8.93 -13.44
CA CYS A 175 9.58 -9.09 -14.77
C CYS A 175 8.99 -10.48 -14.97
N ARG A 176 7.66 -10.58 -15.07
CA ARG A 176 6.97 -11.84 -15.35
C ARG A 176 7.39 -12.50 -16.67
N LEU A 177 7.80 -11.71 -17.68
CA LEU A 177 8.28 -12.26 -18.93
C LEU A 177 9.63 -12.98 -18.76
N GLN A 178 10.53 -12.46 -17.91
CA GLN A 178 11.77 -13.14 -17.57
C GLN A 178 11.52 -14.45 -16.82
N GLU A 179 10.66 -14.43 -15.79
CA GLU A 179 10.32 -15.60 -14.99
C GLU A 179 9.75 -16.71 -15.88
N HIS A 180 8.67 -16.40 -16.62
CA HIS A 180 8.02 -17.39 -17.47
C HIS A 180 8.88 -17.81 -18.68
N SER A 181 9.83 -16.98 -19.13
CA SER A 181 10.81 -17.40 -20.15
C SER A 181 11.75 -18.50 -19.65
N VAL A 182 12.13 -18.45 -18.36
CA VAL A 182 12.95 -19.48 -17.73
C VAL A 182 12.16 -20.75 -17.45
N GLU A 183 10.91 -20.60 -16.98
CA GLU A 183 10.07 -21.73 -16.56
C GLU A 183 9.44 -22.48 -17.74
N HIS A 184 8.98 -21.77 -18.77
CA HIS A 184 8.13 -22.30 -19.85
C HIS A 184 8.70 -22.06 -21.25
N GLY A 185 9.76 -21.25 -21.38
CA GLY A 185 10.35 -20.94 -22.68
C GLY A 185 11.41 -21.93 -23.11
N ARG A 186 11.77 -21.85 -24.41
CA ARG A 186 12.95 -22.55 -24.93
C ARG A 186 14.23 -21.88 -24.48
N GLY A 187 15.28 -22.63 -24.25
CA GLY A 187 16.59 -22.08 -23.94
C GLY A 187 17.30 -21.38 -25.13
N VAL A 188 16.77 -21.53 -26.33
CA VAL A 188 17.36 -21.01 -27.60
C VAL A 188 16.25 -20.39 -28.46
N SER A 189 16.62 -19.35 -29.21
CA SER A 189 15.73 -18.74 -30.22
C SER A 189 15.87 -19.42 -31.56
N ARG A 190 14.74 -19.66 -32.23
CA ARG A 190 14.68 -20.11 -33.64
C ARG A 190 14.51 -18.94 -34.61
N PHE A 191 14.24 -17.73 -34.08
CA PHE A 191 13.99 -16.55 -34.87
C PHE A 191 15.29 -15.95 -35.39
N VAL A 192 15.43 -15.85 -36.71
CA VAL A 192 16.63 -15.39 -37.42
C VAL A 192 16.45 -14.01 -38.06
N ASP A 193 15.22 -13.54 -38.21
CA ASP A 193 14.91 -12.25 -38.80
C ASP A 193 15.21 -11.08 -37.85
N MET A 194 15.21 -9.87 -38.40
CA MET A 194 15.36 -8.64 -37.62
C MET A 194 14.11 -8.40 -36.79
N LYS A 195 14.30 -8.10 -35.49
CA LYS A 195 13.22 -7.69 -34.61
C LYS A 195 12.62 -6.36 -35.06
N VAL A 196 11.30 -6.23 -35.01
CA VAL A 196 10.59 -4.99 -35.32
C VAL A 196 10.96 -3.92 -34.30
N LYS A 197 11.44 -2.77 -34.77
CA LYS A 197 11.76 -1.62 -33.94
C LYS A 197 10.53 -0.76 -33.71
N LYS A 198 10.34 -0.33 -32.45
CA LYS A 198 9.29 0.57 -32.00
C LYS A 198 9.88 1.69 -31.17
N PRO A 199 9.12 2.78 -30.93
CA PRO A 199 9.59 3.89 -30.11
C PRO A 199 9.99 3.46 -28.70
N LYS A 200 11.08 4.04 -28.22
CA LYS A 200 11.58 3.92 -26.84
C LYS A 200 11.63 5.27 -26.17
N ASN A 201 11.55 5.26 -24.84
CA ASN A 201 11.68 6.46 -24.02
C ASN A 201 10.70 7.57 -24.41
N VAL A 202 9.45 7.18 -24.72
CA VAL A 202 8.39 8.10 -25.15
C VAL A 202 7.71 8.69 -23.94
N ASP A 203 7.57 10.01 -23.92
CA ASP A 203 6.74 10.73 -22.96
C ASP A 203 5.27 10.53 -23.29
N ILE A 204 4.52 9.90 -22.38
CA ILE A 204 3.07 9.74 -22.51
C ILE A 204 2.31 10.47 -21.41
N GLY A 205 3.02 11.06 -20.47
CA GLY A 205 2.49 11.82 -19.34
C GLY A 205 3.61 12.24 -18.39
N PRO A 206 3.32 13.06 -17.38
CA PRO A 206 4.34 13.64 -16.50
C PRO A 206 5.09 12.62 -15.65
N ARG A 207 4.49 11.44 -15.37
CA ARG A 207 5.01 10.47 -14.42
C ARG A 207 5.45 9.15 -15.05
N ILE A 208 5.07 8.88 -16.31
CA ILE A 208 5.24 7.58 -16.97
C ILE A 208 6.03 7.71 -18.27
N ARG A 209 7.01 6.83 -18.44
CA ARG A 209 7.73 6.56 -19.69
C ARG A 209 7.25 5.30 -20.36
N LEU A 210 7.13 5.33 -21.68
CA LEU A 210 6.82 4.19 -22.52
C LEU A 210 8.05 3.74 -23.31
N ASP A 211 8.41 2.47 -23.17
CA ASP A 211 9.30 1.73 -24.07
C ASP A 211 8.45 0.70 -24.85
N ASP A 212 7.89 1.10 -25.99
CA ASP A 212 6.88 0.30 -26.70
C ASP A 212 7.43 -1.02 -27.26
N GLU A 213 8.72 -1.11 -27.56
CA GLU A 213 9.36 -2.38 -27.95
C GLU A 213 9.21 -3.47 -26.88
N ARG A 214 9.12 -3.09 -25.60
CA ARG A 214 8.97 -4.03 -24.48
C ARG A 214 7.51 -4.44 -24.23
N CYS A 215 6.56 -3.76 -24.85
CA CYS A 215 5.14 -4.01 -24.65
C CYS A 215 4.73 -5.36 -25.25
N ILE A 216 4.04 -6.19 -24.45
CA ILE A 216 3.49 -7.49 -24.85
C ILE A 216 1.99 -7.43 -25.16
N MET A 217 1.44 -6.26 -25.36
CA MET A 217 0.04 -5.99 -25.74
C MET A 217 -1.00 -6.66 -24.81
N CYS A 218 -0.72 -6.74 -23.52
CA CYS A 218 -1.58 -7.40 -22.54
C CYS A 218 -2.82 -6.59 -22.15
N SER A 219 -2.91 -5.33 -22.51
CA SER A 219 -3.99 -4.37 -22.25
C SER A 219 -4.32 -4.07 -20.77
N ARG A 220 -3.51 -4.46 -19.80
CA ARG A 220 -3.77 -4.16 -18.38
C ARG A 220 -3.89 -2.66 -18.13
N CYS A 221 -2.94 -1.86 -18.64
CA CYS A 221 -2.92 -0.42 -18.49
C CYS A 221 -4.15 0.27 -19.12
N ILE A 222 -4.56 -0.16 -20.31
CA ILE A 222 -5.76 0.37 -20.98
C ILE A 222 -7.01 0.10 -20.15
N ARG A 223 -7.20 -1.16 -19.71
CA ARG A 223 -8.35 -1.56 -18.89
C ARG A 223 -8.35 -0.89 -17.52
N PHE A 224 -7.20 -0.70 -16.91
CA PHE A 224 -7.09 0.03 -15.64
C PHE A 224 -7.57 1.48 -15.79
N MET A 225 -7.07 2.18 -16.82
CA MET A 225 -7.44 3.58 -17.06
C MET A 225 -8.94 3.73 -17.38
N ASP A 226 -9.51 2.78 -18.11
CA ASP A 226 -10.94 2.77 -18.46
C ASP A 226 -11.81 2.34 -17.27
N GLU A 227 -11.52 1.17 -16.69
CA GLU A 227 -12.40 0.47 -15.76
C GLU A 227 -12.30 0.94 -14.30
N VAL A 228 -11.13 1.42 -13.87
CA VAL A 228 -10.85 1.82 -12.48
C VAL A 228 -10.67 3.32 -12.37
N ALA A 229 -9.76 3.90 -13.16
CA ALA A 229 -9.49 5.33 -13.12
C ALA A 229 -10.58 6.17 -13.82
N SER A 230 -11.48 5.55 -14.59
CA SER A 230 -12.53 6.22 -15.37
C SER A 230 -11.99 7.31 -16.30
N ASP A 231 -10.78 7.10 -16.82
CA ASP A 231 -10.05 8.00 -17.71
C ASP A 231 -9.47 7.22 -18.91
N PRO A 232 -10.26 6.88 -19.94
CA PRO A 232 -9.85 6.03 -21.07
C PRO A 232 -8.90 6.75 -22.02
N VAL A 233 -7.73 7.13 -21.53
CA VAL A 233 -6.71 7.91 -22.26
C VAL A 233 -5.76 7.03 -23.08
N LEU A 234 -5.66 5.72 -22.77
CA LEU A 234 -4.77 4.78 -23.44
C LEU A 234 -5.50 3.91 -24.46
N GLY A 235 -4.85 3.58 -25.55
CA GLY A 235 -5.37 2.68 -26.57
C GLY A 235 -4.27 2.03 -27.40
N PHE A 236 -4.64 1.01 -28.20
CA PHE A 236 -3.78 0.45 -29.23
C PHE A 236 -4.09 1.06 -30.58
N THR A 237 -3.05 1.39 -31.34
CA THR A 237 -3.13 1.78 -32.75
C THR A 237 -2.37 0.79 -33.63
N GLN A 238 -2.62 0.82 -34.92
CA GLN A 238 -2.07 -0.11 -35.91
C GLN A 238 -2.51 -1.57 -35.67
N ARG A 239 -1.85 -2.53 -36.31
CA ARG A 239 -2.17 -3.96 -36.22
C ARG A 239 -0.97 -4.85 -36.45
N GLY A 240 -1.09 -6.13 -36.07
CA GLY A 240 -0.03 -7.13 -36.22
C GLY A 240 1.20 -6.76 -35.39
N THR A 241 2.38 -6.93 -35.96
CA THR A 241 3.66 -6.63 -35.31
C THR A 241 3.91 -5.13 -35.07
N HIS A 242 3.14 -4.27 -35.75
CA HIS A 242 3.22 -2.83 -35.61
C HIS A 242 2.23 -2.24 -34.58
N THR A 243 1.43 -3.08 -33.94
CA THR A 243 0.51 -2.62 -32.87
C THR A 243 1.29 -1.85 -31.80
N THR A 244 0.87 -0.63 -31.51
CA THR A 244 1.56 0.32 -30.64
C THR A 244 0.63 0.80 -29.56
N LEU A 245 1.08 0.84 -28.31
CA LEU A 245 0.39 1.51 -27.21
C LEU A 245 0.55 3.03 -27.39
N THR A 246 -0.54 3.79 -27.26
CA THR A 246 -0.51 5.24 -27.40
C THR A 246 -1.55 5.89 -26.50
N VAL A 247 -1.38 7.20 -26.27
CA VAL A 247 -2.40 8.07 -25.70
C VAL A 247 -3.31 8.59 -26.80
N HIS A 248 -4.56 8.94 -26.45
CA HIS A 248 -5.47 9.61 -27.38
C HIS A 248 -4.89 10.96 -27.83
N PRO A 249 -5.10 11.33 -29.10
CA PRO A 249 -4.64 12.64 -29.60
C PRO A 249 -5.09 13.80 -28.72
N GLY A 250 -4.14 14.67 -28.34
CA GLY A 250 -4.39 15.82 -27.47
C GLY A 250 -4.58 15.51 -25.99
N ARG A 251 -4.39 14.25 -25.56
CA ARG A 251 -4.45 13.83 -24.16
C ARG A 251 -3.07 13.41 -23.64
N LEU A 252 -2.90 13.45 -22.32
CA LEU A 252 -1.74 12.90 -21.61
C LEU A 252 -2.21 11.90 -20.55
N LEU A 253 -1.36 10.96 -20.22
CA LEU A 253 -1.56 10.07 -19.08
C LEU A 253 -1.15 10.80 -17.79
N ASP A 254 -1.99 11.70 -17.31
CA ASP A 254 -1.74 12.61 -16.18
C ASP A 254 -2.68 12.42 -14.98
N SER A 255 -3.60 11.45 -15.06
CA SER A 255 -4.46 11.04 -13.96
C SER A 255 -3.68 10.83 -12.66
N ASN A 256 -4.29 11.19 -11.51
CA ASN A 256 -3.70 10.94 -10.17
C ASN A 256 -3.56 9.43 -9.83
N TYR A 257 -3.84 8.54 -10.78
CA TYR A 257 -3.68 7.09 -10.69
C TYR A 257 -2.77 6.51 -11.78
N SER A 258 -2.08 7.36 -12.54
CA SER A 258 -1.28 6.96 -13.70
C SER A 258 -0.18 5.95 -13.37
N LEU A 259 0.48 6.09 -12.21
CA LEU A 259 1.58 5.21 -11.77
C LEU A 259 1.14 3.76 -11.50
N ASN A 260 -0.15 3.51 -11.23
CA ASN A 260 -0.66 2.13 -11.12
C ASN A 260 -0.51 1.37 -12.45
N THR A 261 -0.47 2.06 -13.60
CA THR A 261 -0.21 1.42 -14.90
C THR A 261 1.20 0.83 -14.98
N ALA A 262 2.19 1.43 -14.33
CA ALA A 262 3.54 0.89 -14.22
C ALA A 262 3.58 -0.34 -13.27
N ASP A 263 2.86 -0.28 -12.12
CA ASP A 263 2.81 -1.40 -11.17
C ASP A 263 2.22 -2.67 -11.78
N ILE A 264 1.13 -2.53 -12.54
CA ILE A 264 0.44 -3.68 -13.14
C ILE A 264 1.02 -4.10 -14.50
N CYS A 265 1.97 -3.33 -15.04
CA CYS A 265 2.64 -3.71 -16.29
C CYS A 265 3.54 -4.92 -16.03
N PRO A 266 3.29 -6.08 -16.68
CA PRO A 266 4.05 -7.30 -16.40
C PRO A 266 5.48 -7.27 -16.96
N VAL A 267 5.84 -6.20 -17.67
CA VAL A 267 7.12 -6.00 -18.35
C VAL A 267 7.57 -4.55 -18.21
N GLY A 268 8.82 -4.24 -18.56
CA GLY A 268 9.37 -2.88 -18.47
C GLY A 268 8.95 -1.93 -19.60
N ALA A 269 7.69 -2.04 -20.08
CA ALA A 269 7.15 -1.14 -21.11
C ALA A 269 6.70 0.20 -20.52
N LEU A 270 6.04 0.18 -19.36
CA LEU A 270 5.66 1.37 -18.61
C LEU A 270 6.51 1.44 -17.35
N THR A 271 7.17 2.56 -17.13
CA THR A 271 8.07 2.77 -15.99
C THR A 271 7.85 4.16 -15.38
N SER A 272 8.02 4.26 -14.06
CA SER A 272 7.90 5.53 -13.33
C SER A 272 9.10 6.44 -13.63
N ASN A 273 8.85 7.69 -13.99
CA ASN A 273 9.92 8.69 -14.16
C ASN A 273 10.73 8.89 -12.88
N ASP A 274 10.08 8.82 -11.73
CA ASP A 274 10.70 9.05 -10.43
C ASP A 274 11.68 7.94 -10.05
N PHE A 275 11.35 6.67 -10.37
CA PHE A 275 12.19 5.53 -10.01
C PHE A 275 13.12 5.05 -11.14
N ARG A 276 12.86 5.44 -12.39
CA ARG A 276 13.60 4.95 -13.57
C ARG A 276 15.11 5.10 -13.42
N PHE A 277 15.84 4.00 -13.60
CA PHE A 277 17.30 3.89 -13.53
C PHE A 277 17.94 4.23 -12.17
N GLN A 278 17.17 4.32 -11.09
CA GLN A 278 17.72 4.61 -9.77
C GLN A 278 18.34 3.37 -9.12
N MET A 279 17.60 2.26 -9.09
CA MET A 279 18.03 1.08 -8.32
C MET A 279 17.43 -0.20 -8.89
N ARG A 280 18.16 -1.31 -8.76
CA ARG A 280 17.64 -2.63 -9.04
C ARG A 280 16.83 -3.15 -7.86
N VAL A 281 15.66 -3.76 -8.13
CA VAL A 281 14.71 -4.19 -7.11
C VAL A 281 15.31 -5.15 -6.08
N TRP A 282 16.19 -6.05 -6.48
CA TRP A 282 16.82 -7.02 -5.56
C TRP A 282 17.78 -6.42 -4.54
N PHE A 283 18.11 -5.14 -4.67
CA PHE A 283 18.89 -4.41 -3.68
C PHE A 283 18.02 -3.64 -2.68
N LEU A 284 16.72 -3.56 -2.92
CA LEU A 284 15.79 -2.82 -2.08
C LEU A 284 15.25 -3.70 -0.94
N LYS A 285 15.08 -3.08 0.23
CA LYS A 285 14.36 -3.65 1.37
C LYS A 285 12.91 -3.18 1.30
N GLU A 286 11.99 -4.10 1.50
CA GLU A 286 10.55 -3.85 1.57
C GLU A 286 10.11 -3.64 3.02
N THR A 287 9.30 -2.60 3.25
CA THR A 287 8.66 -2.37 4.54
C THR A 287 7.17 -2.11 4.31
N PRO A 288 6.29 -3.06 4.68
CA PRO A 288 4.84 -2.85 4.66
C PRO A 288 4.46 -1.78 5.68
N THR A 289 3.68 -0.77 5.27
CA THR A 289 3.18 0.29 6.13
C THR A 289 1.89 0.87 5.55
N ILE A 290 1.49 2.05 6.00
CA ILE A 290 0.30 2.76 5.53
C ILE A 290 0.64 4.16 5.03
N ASP A 291 -0.16 4.66 4.11
CA ASP A 291 -0.17 6.04 3.64
C ASP A 291 -0.79 6.97 4.69
N VAL A 292 -0.14 8.09 4.93
CA VAL A 292 -0.53 9.10 5.94
C VAL A 292 -1.00 10.42 5.31
N ASN A 293 -1.35 10.43 4.03
CA ASN A 293 -1.73 11.66 3.33
C ASN A 293 -3.23 11.98 3.40
N CYS A 294 -4.05 11.01 3.73
CA CYS A 294 -5.48 11.23 4.00
C CYS A 294 -6.07 10.11 4.89
N GLY A 295 -7.31 10.30 5.31
CA GLY A 295 -8.01 9.41 6.22
C GLY A 295 -8.34 8.01 5.66
N THR A 296 -8.11 7.72 4.38
CA THR A 296 -8.31 6.38 3.80
C THR A 296 -7.30 5.36 4.36
N GLY A 297 -6.05 5.78 4.63
CA GLY A 297 -5.03 4.89 5.17
C GLY A 297 -4.63 3.78 4.18
N THR A 298 -4.37 4.12 2.92
CA THR A 298 -3.96 3.18 1.87
C THR A 298 -2.80 2.32 2.32
N ASN A 299 -2.90 1.01 2.13
CA ASN A 299 -1.82 0.08 2.44
C ASN A 299 -0.72 0.17 1.39
N ILE A 300 0.52 0.37 1.84
CA ILE A 300 1.68 0.61 0.98
C ILE A 300 2.88 -0.24 1.37
N THR A 301 3.80 -0.39 0.42
CA THR A 301 5.15 -0.88 0.66
C THR A 301 6.13 0.24 0.37
N VAL A 302 6.97 0.57 1.34
CA VAL A 302 8.10 1.51 1.21
C VAL A 302 9.35 0.71 0.86
N TRP A 303 10.03 1.09 -0.22
CA TRP A 303 11.21 0.42 -0.74
C TRP A 303 12.45 1.25 -0.47
N THR A 304 13.37 0.69 0.31
CA THR A 304 14.53 1.43 0.84
C THR A 304 15.86 0.75 0.54
N ARG A 305 16.92 1.58 0.46
CA ARG A 305 18.30 1.16 0.48
C ARG A 305 19.18 2.27 1.03
N GLY A 306 20.18 1.93 1.85
CA GLY A 306 21.12 2.90 2.42
C GLY A 306 20.44 4.01 3.20
N ASN A 307 19.38 3.66 3.95
CA ASN A 307 18.56 4.60 4.72
C ASN A 307 17.82 5.65 3.86
N LYS A 308 17.59 5.38 2.58
CA LYS A 308 16.89 6.26 1.65
C LYS A 308 15.67 5.54 1.06
N ILE A 309 14.57 6.26 0.91
CA ILE A 309 13.37 5.79 0.19
C ILE A 309 13.62 5.97 -1.30
N HIS A 310 13.42 4.91 -2.07
CA HIS A 310 13.55 4.91 -3.53
C HIS A 310 12.22 4.89 -4.26
N ARG A 311 11.23 4.21 -3.71
CA ARG A 311 9.85 4.20 -4.24
C ARG A 311 8.84 3.78 -3.19
N ILE A 312 7.58 4.10 -3.44
CA ILE A 312 6.43 3.59 -2.71
C ILE A 312 5.50 2.91 -3.71
N THR A 313 4.97 1.74 -3.34
CA THR A 313 4.00 1.00 -4.17
C THR A 313 2.77 0.61 -3.36
N PRO A 314 1.59 0.47 -3.99
CA PRO A 314 0.41 -0.05 -3.30
C PRO A 314 0.65 -1.49 -2.86
N ARG A 315 0.07 -1.86 -1.72
CA ARG A 315 0.01 -3.23 -1.20
C ARG A 315 -1.46 -3.67 -1.15
N LEU A 316 -1.73 -4.86 -1.65
CA LEU A 316 -3.08 -5.40 -1.72
C LEU A 316 -3.74 -5.41 -0.34
N ASN A 317 -4.91 -4.78 -0.24
CA ASN A 317 -5.82 -4.89 0.88
C ASN A 317 -7.27 -4.67 0.40
N ASP A 318 -8.04 -5.75 0.33
CA ASP A 318 -9.42 -5.74 -0.17
C ASP A 318 -10.39 -4.98 0.75
N GLU A 319 -9.96 -4.63 1.97
CA GLU A 319 -10.73 -3.89 2.95
C GLU A 319 -10.43 -2.38 2.96
N VAL A 320 -9.42 -1.92 2.20
CA VAL A 320 -9.00 -0.51 2.20
C VAL A 320 -8.81 0.03 0.79
N ASN A 321 -7.77 -0.41 0.08
CA ASN A 321 -7.36 0.18 -1.19
C ASN A 321 -7.35 -0.82 -2.35
N SER A 322 -7.85 -2.04 -2.14
CA SER A 322 -7.68 -3.09 -3.14
C SER A 322 -6.21 -3.19 -3.56
N ALA A 323 -5.88 -2.96 -4.82
CA ALA A 323 -4.52 -3.01 -5.35
C ALA A 323 -3.97 -1.62 -5.80
N TRP A 324 -4.61 -0.51 -5.41
CA TRP A 324 -4.39 0.80 -6.03
C TRP A 324 -3.92 1.86 -5.03
N MET A 325 -3.30 2.92 -5.56
CA MET A 325 -2.81 4.05 -4.79
C MET A 325 -2.83 5.34 -5.63
N PRO A 326 -3.19 6.51 -5.07
CA PRO A 326 -3.07 7.79 -5.77
C PRO A 326 -1.61 8.23 -5.91
N ASP A 327 -1.27 8.79 -7.07
CA ASP A 327 0.10 9.21 -7.41
C ASP A 327 0.61 10.35 -6.53
N SER A 328 -0.27 11.31 -6.19
CA SER A 328 0.06 12.43 -5.30
C SER A 328 0.53 11.98 -3.92
N HIS A 329 -0.06 10.91 -3.39
CA HIS A 329 0.35 10.34 -2.12
C HIS A 329 1.63 9.51 -2.26
N ARG A 330 1.74 8.75 -3.35
CA ARG A 330 2.90 7.91 -3.66
C ARG A 330 4.20 8.70 -3.73
N LEU A 331 4.16 9.91 -4.28
CA LEU A 331 5.33 10.75 -4.49
C LEU A 331 5.62 11.70 -3.32
N ASN A 332 4.76 11.74 -2.31
CA ASN A 332 4.91 12.64 -1.16
C ASN A 332 5.85 12.07 -0.08
N PHE A 333 7.07 11.72 -0.46
CA PHE A 333 8.12 11.30 0.50
C PHE A 333 9.44 12.03 0.33
N HIS A 334 9.65 12.72 -0.78
CA HIS A 334 10.92 13.39 -1.09
C HIS A 334 11.32 14.48 -0.08
N HIS A 335 10.36 15.00 0.68
CA HIS A 335 10.62 15.99 1.74
C HIS A 335 11.42 15.41 2.92
N ILE A 336 11.41 14.09 3.13
CA ILE A 336 12.08 13.43 4.27
C ILE A 336 13.58 13.66 4.22
N ASP A 337 14.18 13.63 3.03
CA ASP A 337 15.60 13.88 2.79
C ASP A 337 15.89 15.32 2.31
N GLY A 338 14.91 16.23 2.43
CA GLY A 338 15.02 17.61 1.96
C GLY A 338 15.91 18.49 2.83
N ALA A 339 16.37 19.61 2.28
CA ALA A 339 17.26 20.57 2.97
C ALA A 339 16.61 21.24 4.19
N SER A 340 15.28 21.28 4.27
CA SER A 340 14.53 21.84 5.41
C SER A 340 14.32 20.83 6.54
N ARG A 341 14.90 19.62 6.45
CA ARG A 341 14.80 18.59 7.46
C ARG A 341 15.49 19.00 8.77
N LEU A 342 14.76 18.99 9.88
CA LEU A 342 15.30 19.24 11.20
C LEU A 342 15.98 17.97 11.73
N THR A 343 17.20 18.11 12.26
CA THR A 343 18.03 16.97 12.69
C THR A 343 18.56 17.08 14.11
N GLU A 344 18.40 18.22 14.77
CA GLU A 344 18.86 18.46 16.14
C GLU A 344 17.93 19.43 16.88
N PRO A 345 17.81 19.36 18.21
CA PRO A 345 17.05 20.33 18.99
C PRO A 345 17.63 21.73 18.85
N LEU A 346 16.76 22.71 18.63
CA LEU A 346 17.12 24.11 18.45
C LEU A 346 16.49 24.96 19.53
N ALA A 347 17.33 25.77 20.23
CA ALA A 347 16.90 26.78 21.17
C ALA A 347 17.01 28.16 20.54
N TRP A 348 15.99 28.98 20.70
CA TRP A 348 16.04 30.39 20.28
C TRP A 348 17.04 31.17 21.17
N SER A 349 17.85 32.00 20.56
CA SER A 349 18.82 32.86 21.23
C SER A 349 18.58 34.31 20.89
N ALA A 350 18.56 35.17 21.91
CA ALA A 350 18.48 36.62 21.74
C ALA A 350 19.83 37.27 21.33
N SER A 351 20.85 36.46 21.02
CA SER A 351 22.16 36.98 20.60
C SER A 351 22.13 37.56 19.20
N ASP A 352 22.97 38.55 18.88
CA ASP A 352 23.16 39.13 17.55
C ASP A 352 23.85 38.19 16.55
N ALA A 353 23.84 36.88 16.82
CA ALA A 353 24.38 35.85 15.92
C ALA A 353 23.59 35.79 14.59
N PRO A 354 24.24 35.42 13.49
CA PRO A 354 23.57 35.30 12.18
C PRO A 354 22.37 34.34 12.16
N SER A 355 22.35 33.36 13.09
CA SER A 355 21.24 32.44 13.28
C SER A 355 20.55 32.74 14.61
N LYS A 356 19.24 32.90 14.60
CA LYS A 356 18.42 33.05 15.81
C LYS A 356 18.31 31.75 16.64
N PHE A 357 18.68 30.64 16.05
CA PHE A 357 18.60 29.31 16.68
C PHE A 357 20.00 28.72 16.86
N MET A 358 20.21 28.14 18.04
CA MET A 358 21.43 27.41 18.39
C MET A 358 21.13 25.95 18.69
N PRO A 359 21.97 25.02 18.20
CA PRO A 359 21.89 23.61 18.60
C PRO A 359 21.93 23.45 20.11
N ALA A 360 21.08 22.58 20.63
CA ALA A 360 20.95 22.31 22.04
C ALA A 360 20.83 20.81 22.34
N THR A 361 20.89 20.45 23.64
CA THR A 361 20.70 19.05 24.04
C THR A 361 19.23 18.77 24.39
N TRP A 362 18.79 17.54 24.22
CA TRP A 362 17.47 17.10 24.66
C TRP A 362 17.22 17.31 26.15
N ALA A 363 18.24 17.08 26.99
CA ALA A 363 18.14 17.28 28.43
C ALA A 363 17.89 18.75 28.79
N ALA A 364 18.58 19.69 28.13
CA ALA A 364 18.38 21.12 28.34
C ALA A 364 16.94 21.53 27.86
N ALA A 365 16.50 21.01 26.71
CA ALA A 365 15.16 21.26 26.20
C ALA A 365 14.08 20.84 27.20
N PHE A 366 14.09 19.59 27.66
CA PHE A 366 13.06 19.07 28.57
C PHE A 366 13.07 19.79 29.92
N ALA A 367 14.25 20.15 30.46
CA ALA A 367 14.37 20.87 31.71
C ALA A 367 13.78 22.28 31.64
N ASP A 368 14.07 23.03 30.58
CA ASP A 368 13.54 24.38 30.39
C ASP A 368 12.04 24.34 30.10
N ILE A 369 11.59 23.48 29.16
CA ILE A 369 10.17 23.33 28.82
C ILE A 369 9.33 22.99 30.07
N ALA A 370 9.80 22.03 30.89
CA ALA A 370 9.13 21.69 32.15
C ALA A 370 9.07 22.86 33.12
N THR A 371 10.13 23.68 33.17
CA THR A 371 10.17 24.89 34.02
C THR A 371 9.14 25.92 33.54
N GLN A 372 9.06 26.19 32.24
CA GLN A 372 8.10 27.14 31.66
C GLN A 372 6.64 26.70 31.91
N ILE A 373 6.38 25.41 31.79
CA ILE A 373 5.03 24.85 32.04
C ILE A 373 4.69 24.98 33.53
N LYS A 374 5.57 24.57 34.43
CA LYS A 374 5.33 24.63 35.90
C LYS A 374 5.18 26.06 36.45
N ALA A 375 5.74 27.05 35.77
CA ALA A 375 5.68 28.46 36.17
C ALA A 375 4.31 29.13 35.86
N ARG A 376 3.40 28.45 35.15
CA ARG A 376 2.15 29.04 34.69
C ARG A 376 0.91 28.25 35.17
N PRO A 377 -0.20 28.95 35.43
CA PRO A 377 -1.47 28.29 35.68
C PRO A 377 -1.92 27.46 34.48
N ALA A 378 -2.54 26.31 34.72
CA ALA A 378 -3.02 25.40 33.68
C ALA A 378 -3.96 26.07 32.65
N GLY A 379 -4.74 27.07 33.07
CA GLY A 379 -5.64 27.82 32.19
C GLY A 379 -4.93 28.71 31.17
N GLU A 380 -3.66 29.05 31.38
CA GLU A 380 -2.83 29.83 30.44
C GLU A 380 -2.04 28.94 29.46
N ILE A 381 -2.17 27.62 29.55
CA ILE A 381 -1.44 26.64 28.74
C ILE A 381 -2.39 25.94 27.78
N ALA A 382 -2.04 25.91 26.50
CA ALA A 382 -2.76 25.15 25.48
C ALA A 382 -1.85 24.19 24.71
N ILE A 383 -2.44 23.15 24.17
CA ILE A 383 -1.78 22.13 23.34
C ILE A 383 -2.49 22.04 22.00
N ILE A 384 -1.73 22.12 20.91
CA ILE A 384 -2.20 21.82 19.57
C ILE A 384 -1.45 20.61 19.04
N ALA A 385 -2.19 19.54 18.74
CA ALA A 385 -1.67 18.28 18.24
C ALA A 385 -2.05 18.07 16.77
N SER A 386 -1.45 17.06 16.15
CA SER A 386 -1.67 16.74 14.74
C SER A 386 -2.57 15.51 14.56
N GLY A 387 -3.49 15.56 13.60
CA GLY A 387 -4.20 14.38 13.12
C GLY A 387 -3.31 13.38 12.35
N ARG A 388 -2.01 13.69 12.18
CA ARG A 388 -0.98 12.79 11.64
C ARG A 388 -0.22 12.02 12.72
N MET A 389 -0.49 12.29 13.98
CA MET A 389 0.06 11.55 15.11
C MET A 389 -0.56 10.15 15.19
N THR A 390 0.23 9.20 15.68
CA THR A 390 -0.24 7.84 15.96
C THR A 390 -1.17 7.82 17.17
N ASN A 391 -1.91 6.74 17.37
CA ASN A 391 -2.77 6.58 18.55
C ASN A 391 -1.96 6.67 19.86
N GLU A 392 -0.75 6.13 19.85
CA GLU A 392 0.17 6.13 20.98
C GLU A 392 0.63 7.56 21.33
N GLU A 393 0.96 8.35 20.31
CA GLU A 393 1.35 9.75 20.46
C GLU A 393 0.18 10.61 20.96
N LEU A 394 -1.01 10.42 20.42
CA LEU A 394 -2.23 11.11 20.88
C LEU A 394 -2.58 10.74 22.33
N PHE A 395 -2.40 9.47 22.71
CA PHE A 395 -2.61 9.02 24.08
C PHE A 395 -1.64 9.69 25.05
N LEU A 396 -0.35 9.78 24.72
CA LEU A 396 0.63 10.49 25.52
C LEU A 396 0.38 12.00 25.56
N THR A 397 -0.14 12.58 24.47
CA THR A 397 -0.55 13.99 24.44
C THR A 397 -1.74 14.26 25.37
N ARG A 398 -2.73 13.34 25.40
CA ARG A 398 -3.84 13.37 26.37
C ARG A 398 -3.33 13.27 27.82
N ALA A 399 -2.39 12.35 28.06
CA ALA A 399 -1.77 12.21 29.37
C ALA A 399 -1.00 13.46 29.79
N LEU A 400 -0.29 14.10 28.85
CA LEU A 400 0.41 15.36 29.07
C LEU A 400 -0.54 16.50 29.42
N ALA A 401 -1.67 16.62 28.72
CA ALA A 401 -2.71 17.60 29.03
C ALA A 401 -3.29 17.41 30.44
N ALA A 402 -3.53 16.15 30.82
CA ALA A 402 -4.02 15.79 32.15
C ALA A 402 -3.01 16.11 33.25
N GLU A 403 -1.71 15.83 33.05
CA GLU A 403 -0.64 16.14 34.01
C GLU A 403 -0.47 17.66 34.20
N ILE A 404 -0.57 18.44 33.12
CA ILE A 404 -0.56 19.91 33.17
C ILE A 404 -1.85 20.44 33.84
N GLY A 405 -2.94 19.70 33.78
CA GLY A 405 -4.28 20.10 34.23
C GLY A 405 -5.00 21.02 33.25
N THR A 406 -4.57 21.08 31.97
CA THR A 406 -5.20 21.91 30.95
C THR A 406 -6.31 21.16 30.23
N SER A 407 -7.42 21.83 29.98
CA SER A 407 -8.47 21.36 29.08
C SER A 407 -8.35 21.90 27.65
N GLN A 408 -7.35 22.76 27.39
CA GLN A 408 -7.14 23.43 26.10
C GLN A 408 -6.28 22.55 25.19
N LEU A 409 -6.85 21.45 24.72
CA LEU A 409 -6.25 20.52 23.74
C LEU A 409 -7.10 20.48 22.49
N SER A 410 -6.50 20.68 21.32
CA SER A 410 -7.16 20.61 20.03
C SER A 410 -6.24 20.06 18.93
N LEU A 411 -6.82 19.50 17.87
CA LEU A 411 -6.12 19.18 16.64
C LEU A 411 -6.35 20.27 15.58
N VAL A 412 -5.52 20.25 14.52
CA VAL A 412 -5.72 21.07 13.33
C VAL A 412 -6.51 20.27 12.29
N PRO A 413 -7.70 20.77 11.86
CA PRO A 413 -8.45 20.12 10.79
C PRO A 413 -7.75 20.36 9.44
N ARG A 414 -7.71 19.33 8.60
CA ARG A 414 -7.22 19.41 7.23
C ARG A 414 -8.23 18.82 6.27
N PHE A 415 -8.69 19.62 5.32
CA PHE A 415 -9.65 19.19 4.33
C PHE A 415 -9.15 19.49 2.92
N GLY A 416 -9.59 18.70 1.96
CA GLY A 416 -9.34 18.87 0.54
C GLY A 416 -10.40 18.18 -0.31
N GLU A 417 -10.31 18.35 -1.62
CA GLU A 417 -11.23 17.68 -2.53
C GLU A 417 -11.05 16.17 -2.46
N ALA A 418 -12.14 15.44 -2.26
CA ALA A 418 -12.17 14.00 -2.37
C ALA A 418 -12.27 13.59 -3.84
N ASP A 419 -11.69 12.44 -4.18
CA ASP A 419 -11.98 11.81 -5.46
C ASP A 419 -12.98 10.65 -5.32
N SER A 420 -13.34 10.04 -6.42
CA SER A 420 -14.26 8.91 -6.48
C SER A 420 -13.60 7.55 -6.16
N LEU A 421 -12.34 7.53 -5.72
CA LEU A 421 -11.56 6.30 -5.52
C LEU A 421 -11.00 6.22 -4.09
N LEU A 422 -9.82 6.82 -3.84
CA LEU A 422 -9.07 6.63 -2.59
C LEU A 422 -8.70 7.92 -1.87
N VAL A 423 -8.77 9.07 -2.51
CA VAL A 423 -8.44 10.34 -1.87
C VAL A 423 -9.65 10.83 -1.08
N ALA A 424 -9.58 10.76 0.24
CA ALA A 424 -10.63 11.27 1.12
C ALA A 424 -10.56 12.80 1.28
N SER A 425 -11.68 13.45 1.62
CA SER A 425 -11.71 14.88 1.96
C SER A 425 -10.92 15.19 3.22
N ASP A 426 -11.00 14.31 4.23
CA ASP A 426 -10.17 14.42 5.42
C ASP A 426 -8.72 14.05 5.09
N ARG A 427 -7.82 15.03 5.23
CA ARG A 427 -6.38 14.89 4.98
C ARG A 427 -5.59 14.47 6.22
N ASN A 428 -6.24 14.32 7.34
CA ASN A 428 -5.66 13.72 8.54
C ASN A 428 -5.85 12.19 8.51
N PRO A 429 -4.78 11.41 8.58
CA PRO A 429 -4.87 9.94 8.48
C PRO A 429 -5.51 9.30 9.72
N ASN A 430 -5.50 9.97 10.87
CA ASN A 430 -5.88 9.41 12.17
C ASN A 430 -6.98 10.19 12.90
N THR A 431 -7.86 10.89 12.20
CA THR A 431 -8.98 11.62 12.83
C THR A 431 -9.88 10.67 13.62
N THR A 432 -10.18 9.48 13.11
CA THR A 432 -10.98 8.48 13.83
C THR A 432 -10.26 7.99 15.09
N GLY A 433 -8.95 7.74 15.01
CA GLY A 433 -8.14 7.39 16.17
C GLY A 433 -8.12 8.51 17.21
N ALA A 434 -8.01 9.76 16.78
CA ALA A 434 -8.06 10.92 17.66
C ALA A 434 -9.39 11.02 18.41
N LYS A 435 -10.53 10.78 17.75
CA LYS A 435 -11.86 10.74 18.39
C LYS A 435 -11.91 9.68 19.50
N LEU A 436 -11.43 8.48 19.19
CA LEU A 436 -11.42 7.37 20.14
C LEU A 436 -10.47 7.62 21.33
N ILE A 437 -9.25 8.10 21.05
CA ILE A 437 -8.21 8.32 22.08
C ILE A 437 -8.53 9.52 22.97
N LEU A 438 -9.02 10.62 22.39
CA LEU A 438 -9.35 11.84 23.14
C LEU A 438 -10.78 11.81 23.71
N GLU A 439 -11.56 10.77 23.42
CA GLU A 439 -12.95 10.58 23.87
C GLU A 439 -13.83 11.79 23.51
N THR A 440 -13.77 12.24 22.25
CA THR A 440 -14.51 13.39 21.75
C THR A 440 -15.05 13.15 20.35
N GLU A 441 -16.22 13.70 20.05
CA GLU A 441 -16.78 13.64 18.69
C GLU A 441 -16.05 14.57 17.71
N ASP A 442 -15.52 15.69 18.19
CA ASP A 442 -14.73 16.62 17.39
C ASP A 442 -13.41 16.99 18.09
N PRO A 443 -12.30 16.36 17.68
CA PRO A 443 -10.99 16.66 18.25
C PRO A 443 -10.45 18.05 17.88
N CYS A 444 -11.08 18.76 16.93
CA CYS A 444 -10.69 20.10 16.49
C CYS A 444 -11.52 21.24 17.12
N ALA A 445 -12.54 20.92 17.91
CA ALA A 445 -13.54 21.87 18.41
C ALA A 445 -12.98 23.07 19.19
N LYS A 446 -11.80 22.93 19.79
CA LYS A 446 -11.22 24.00 20.63
C LYS A 446 -10.20 24.88 19.89
N LEU A 447 -9.88 24.61 18.64
CA LEU A 447 -8.84 25.32 17.90
C LEU A 447 -9.09 26.84 17.83
N ASP A 448 -10.32 27.23 17.48
CA ASP A 448 -10.71 28.64 17.39
C ASP A 448 -10.64 29.35 18.74
N ALA A 449 -11.08 28.68 19.81
CA ALA A 449 -10.97 29.22 21.18
C ALA A 449 -9.52 29.39 21.63
N ILE A 450 -8.65 28.43 21.32
CA ILE A 450 -7.22 28.52 21.61
C ILE A 450 -6.59 29.68 20.82
N ARG A 451 -6.93 29.82 19.52
CA ARG A 451 -6.43 30.92 18.68
C ARG A 451 -6.84 32.29 19.22
N GLU A 452 -8.10 32.44 19.63
CA GLU A 452 -8.57 33.69 20.25
C GLU A 452 -7.94 33.90 21.63
N GLY A 453 -7.71 32.85 22.41
CA GLY A 453 -6.98 32.91 23.67
C GLY A 453 -5.53 33.42 23.51
N VAL A 454 -4.84 33.03 22.43
CA VAL A 454 -3.52 33.56 22.07
C VAL A 454 -3.63 35.05 21.67
N ARG A 455 -4.62 35.41 20.85
CA ARG A 455 -4.84 36.80 20.41
C ARG A 455 -5.15 37.75 21.56
N SER A 456 -6.00 37.33 22.47
CA SER A 456 -6.36 38.09 23.65
C SER A 456 -5.29 38.11 24.74
N GLY A 457 -4.28 37.21 24.64
CA GLY A 457 -3.24 37.05 25.66
C GLY A 457 -3.68 36.26 26.90
N THR A 458 -4.78 35.54 26.87
CA THR A 458 -5.21 34.63 27.94
C THR A 458 -4.43 33.32 27.89
N ILE A 459 -4.00 32.85 26.70
CA ILE A 459 -3.05 31.75 26.53
C ILE A 459 -1.64 32.36 26.42
N LYS A 460 -0.75 31.91 27.28
CA LYS A 460 0.64 32.38 27.40
C LYS A 460 1.65 31.35 26.95
N VAL A 461 1.32 30.07 27.13
CA VAL A 461 2.18 28.94 26.76
C VAL A 461 1.45 28.08 25.73
N LEU A 462 2.10 27.81 24.60
CA LEU A 462 1.55 26.98 23.56
C LEU A 462 2.51 25.84 23.22
N LEU A 463 2.02 24.61 23.30
CA LEU A 463 2.77 23.40 22.91
C LEU A 463 2.19 22.90 21.60
N VAL A 464 3.00 22.83 20.55
CA VAL A 464 2.58 22.46 19.19
C VAL A 464 3.30 21.20 18.75
N PHE A 465 2.55 20.16 18.47
CA PHE A 465 3.07 18.86 18.05
C PHE A 465 2.75 18.58 16.57
N GLY A 466 3.77 18.68 15.72
CA GLY A 466 3.73 18.27 14.32
C GLY A 466 2.88 19.16 13.39
N GLU A 467 2.62 20.44 13.76
CA GLU A 467 1.76 21.36 13.00
C GLU A 467 2.44 22.68 12.65
N ASP A 468 2.14 23.22 11.46
CA ASP A 468 2.47 24.61 11.11
C ASP A 468 1.21 25.48 11.27
N LEU A 469 1.13 26.19 12.39
CA LEU A 469 -0.04 26.97 12.75
C LEU A 469 -0.26 28.18 11.83
N ILE A 470 0.82 28.76 11.32
CA ILE A 470 0.75 29.92 10.44
C ILE A 470 0.18 29.50 9.08
N THR A 471 0.67 28.40 8.51
CA THR A 471 0.24 27.93 7.21
C THR A 471 -1.13 27.23 7.26
N ASP A 472 -1.37 26.40 8.29
CA ASP A 472 -2.47 25.43 8.28
C ASP A 472 -3.63 25.75 9.24
N ALA A 473 -3.41 26.62 10.27
CA ALA A 473 -4.37 26.82 11.35
C ALA A 473 -4.84 28.27 11.56
N GLY A 474 -4.49 29.18 10.64
CA GLY A 474 -4.96 30.56 10.65
C GLY A 474 -4.40 31.43 11.78
N PHE A 475 -3.27 31.05 12.39
CA PHE A 475 -2.50 31.93 13.25
C PHE A 475 -1.63 32.86 12.42
N THR A 476 -1.33 34.04 12.95
CA THR A 476 -0.35 34.95 12.37
C THR A 476 0.92 34.98 13.20
N ALA A 477 2.04 35.43 12.62
CA ALA A 477 3.26 35.66 13.39
C ALA A 477 3.05 36.64 14.53
N GLU A 478 2.17 37.65 14.35
CA GLU A 478 1.83 38.63 15.39
C GLU A 478 1.02 38.01 16.54
N ASP A 479 0.18 36.99 16.25
CA ASP A 479 -0.50 36.25 17.31
C ASP A 479 0.54 35.48 18.16
N LEU A 480 1.46 34.75 17.50
CA LEU A 480 2.46 33.93 18.20
C LEU A 480 3.48 34.74 18.99
N LYS A 481 3.77 35.98 18.61
CA LYS A 481 4.63 36.92 19.38
C LYS A 481 4.05 37.32 20.73
N LYS A 482 2.75 37.14 20.95
CA LYS A 482 2.09 37.44 22.24
C LYS A 482 2.26 36.35 23.28
N LEU A 483 2.74 35.17 22.85
CA LEU A 483 3.06 34.07 23.74
C LEU A 483 4.33 34.38 24.54
N ASP A 484 4.32 34.01 25.79
CA ASP A 484 5.52 34.03 26.62
C ASP A 484 6.45 32.83 26.28
N PHE A 485 5.83 31.72 25.85
CA PHE A 485 6.56 30.51 25.49
C PHE A 485 5.84 29.70 24.40
N LEU A 486 6.57 29.31 23.36
CA LEU A 486 6.13 28.44 22.28
C LEU A 486 7.13 27.27 22.10
N LEU A 487 6.63 26.05 22.30
CA LEU A 487 7.31 24.83 21.90
C LEU A 487 6.73 24.34 20.57
N GLN A 488 7.61 23.98 19.64
CA GLN A 488 7.19 23.24 18.45
C GLN A 488 8.00 21.95 18.27
N THR A 489 7.31 20.85 18.01
CA THR A 489 7.93 19.65 17.42
C THR A 489 7.63 19.63 15.93
N SER A 490 8.61 19.31 15.09
CA SER A 490 8.41 19.28 13.64
C SER A 490 9.43 18.39 12.93
N VAL A 491 9.03 17.87 11.77
CA VAL A 491 9.90 17.17 10.83
C VAL A 491 10.74 18.17 10.01
N LEU A 492 10.12 19.26 9.59
CA LEU A 492 10.72 20.27 8.71
C LEU A 492 10.72 21.65 9.37
N ALA A 493 11.69 22.48 9.02
CA ALA A 493 11.62 23.89 9.29
C ALA A 493 10.39 24.53 8.62
N ASN A 494 9.68 25.39 9.34
CA ASN A 494 8.43 26.01 8.89
C ASN A 494 8.20 27.37 9.59
N PRO A 495 7.27 28.21 9.11
CA PRO A 495 7.02 29.55 9.68
C PRO A 495 6.67 29.56 11.18
N THR A 496 5.99 28.55 11.71
CA THR A 496 5.70 28.47 13.13
C THR A 496 6.97 28.16 13.94
N ALA A 497 7.86 27.30 13.42
CA ALA A 497 9.15 27.00 14.04
C ALA A 497 10.01 28.26 14.21
N ASP A 498 9.97 29.17 13.24
CA ASP A 498 10.71 30.45 13.28
C ASP A 498 10.28 31.38 14.44
N MET A 499 9.11 31.10 15.04
CA MET A 499 8.55 31.85 16.17
C MET A 499 8.75 31.17 17.52
N ALA A 500 9.18 29.89 17.54
CA ALA A 500 9.26 29.09 18.74
C ALA A 500 10.53 29.36 19.57
N GLN A 501 10.46 29.25 20.90
CA GLN A 501 11.61 29.24 21.77
C GLN A 501 12.36 27.91 21.70
N TRP A 502 11.63 26.82 21.49
CA TRP A 502 12.20 25.49 21.27
C TRP A 502 11.60 24.85 20.03
N VAL A 503 12.49 24.34 19.16
CA VAL A 503 12.13 23.53 18.01
C VAL A 503 12.78 22.16 18.19
N LEU A 504 11.94 21.13 18.31
CA LEU A 504 12.39 19.76 18.53
C LEU A 504 12.19 18.92 17.29
N PRO A 505 13.25 18.27 16.76
CA PRO A 505 13.17 17.46 15.55
C PRO A 505 12.51 16.12 15.84
N THR A 506 11.47 15.78 15.08
CA THR A 506 10.71 14.53 15.24
C THR A 506 10.70 13.68 13.99
N ALA A 507 10.01 12.53 14.06
CA ALA A 507 10.02 11.50 13.05
C ALA A 507 9.02 11.77 11.90
N ALA A 508 9.45 11.60 10.65
CA ALA A 508 8.55 11.47 9.52
C ALA A 508 7.81 10.10 9.56
N PHE A 509 6.75 9.95 8.75
CA PHE A 509 5.93 8.73 8.77
C PHE A 509 6.72 7.43 8.54
N ALA A 510 7.75 7.47 7.71
CA ALA A 510 8.58 6.31 7.39
C ALA A 510 9.68 6.04 8.43
N GLU A 511 9.88 6.94 9.38
CA GLU A 511 10.92 6.89 10.44
C GLU A 511 10.37 6.40 11.77
N LYS A 512 9.06 6.27 11.93
CA LYS A 512 8.39 5.92 13.20
C LYS A 512 7.52 4.68 13.12
N ARG A 513 7.15 4.17 14.30
CA ARG A 513 6.23 3.04 14.49
C ARG A 513 5.02 3.51 15.27
N GLY A 514 3.90 2.79 15.10
CA GLY A 514 2.70 3.03 15.86
C GLY A 514 1.47 2.48 15.17
N SER A 515 0.32 3.00 15.54
CA SER A 515 -0.96 2.62 14.96
C SER A 515 -1.83 3.85 14.63
N MET A 516 -2.71 3.70 13.63
CA MET A 516 -3.69 4.70 13.24
C MET A 516 -5.03 4.03 12.95
N VAL A 517 -6.13 4.77 13.11
CA VAL A 517 -7.47 4.30 12.75
C VAL A 517 -7.97 5.13 11.58
N ASN A 518 -8.18 4.48 10.44
CA ASN A 518 -8.65 5.15 9.23
C ASN A 518 -10.14 5.57 9.32
N LEU A 519 -10.63 6.28 8.31
CA LEU A 519 -12.01 6.78 8.27
C LEU A 519 -13.07 5.68 8.33
N SER A 520 -12.78 4.47 7.88
CA SER A 520 -13.72 3.35 7.99
C SER A 520 -13.69 2.64 9.36
N GLY A 521 -12.88 3.13 10.31
CA GLY A 521 -12.75 2.54 11.65
C GLY A 521 -11.80 1.35 11.73
N ARG A 522 -10.90 1.19 10.74
CA ARG A 522 -9.91 0.12 10.72
C ARG A 522 -8.60 0.58 11.35
N LEU A 523 -8.19 -0.13 12.40
CA LEU A 523 -6.89 0.03 13.05
C LEU A 523 -5.81 -0.58 12.18
N GLN A 524 -4.81 0.20 11.83
CA GLN A 524 -3.72 -0.18 10.94
C GLN A 524 -2.37 0.15 11.58
N ARG A 525 -1.34 -0.63 11.22
CA ARG A 525 0.00 -0.47 11.78
C ARG A 525 0.88 0.37 10.86
N LEU A 526 1.53 1.37 11.46
CA LEU A 526 2.62 2.14 10.85
C LEU A 526 3.95 1.47 11.23
N ASN A 527 4.81 1.21 10.24
CA ASN A 527 6.11 0.57 10.44
C ASN A 527 7.24 1.45 9.95
N ARG A 528 8.32 1.48 10.72
CA ARG A 528 9.55 2.18 10.38
C ARG A 528 10.24 1.52 9.19
N ALA A 529 10.53 2.29 8.15
CA ALA A 529 11.24 1.88 6.95
C ALA A 529 12.68 2.40 6.88
N VAL A 530 12.92 3.60 7.45
CA VAL A 530 14.23 4.28 7.52
C VAL A 530 14.52 4.73 8.95
N GLU A 531 15.77 4.89 9.27
CA GLU A 531 16.22 5.38 10.57
C GLU A 531 16.15 6.92 10.64
N LEU A 532 16.00 7.43 11.83
CA LEU A 532 15.96 8.86 12.14
C LEU A 532 17.29 9.55 11.80
N PRO A 533 17.27 10.76 11.22
CA PRO A 533 18.48 11.50 10.93
C PRO A 533 18.98 12.27 12.16
N GLY A 534 20.30 12.37 12.32
CA GLY A 534 20.95 13.17 13.34
C GLY A 534 20.54 12.82 14.77
N GLN A 535 20.05 13.79 15.51
CA GLN A 535 19.54 13.66 16.88
C GLN A 535 18.01 13.62 16.95
N SER A 536 17.29 13.52 15.82
CA SER A 536 15.82 13.40 15.79
C SER A 536 15.36 12.20 16.61
N ARG A 537 14.18 12.32 17.24
CA ARG A 537 13.57 11.26 18.04
C ARG A 537 12.17 10.93 17.56
N ASP A 538 11.73 9.73 17.89
CA ASP A 538 10.34 9.34 17.67
C ASP A 538 9.40 10.20 18.56
N ASP A 539 8.31 10.68 18.04
CA ASP A 539 7.41 11.61 18.73
C ASP A 539 6.90 11.06 20.07
N TRP A 540 6.62 9.74 20.15
CA TRP A 540 6.18 9.11 21.38
C TRP A 540 7.28 9.16 22.50
N GLU A 541 8.55 9.08 22.13
CA GLU A 541 9.68 9.21 23.06
C GLU A 541 9.79 10.64 23.58
N VAL A 542 9.61 11.62 22.68
CA VAL A 542 9.63 13.06 23.05
C VAL A 542 8.49 13.36 24.02
N LEU A 543 7.28 12.89 23.74
CA LEU A 543 6.10 13.08 24.60
C LEU A 543 6.26 12.39 25.96
N ARG A 544 6.76 11.15 25.98
CA ARG A 544 7.07 10.42 27.20
C ARG A 544 8.08 11.17 28.07
N ASP A 545 9.21 11.57 27.48
CA ASP A 545 10.29 12.22 28.23
C ASP A 545 9.87 13.62 28.73
N LEU A 546 9.04 14.34 27.96
CA LEU A 546 8.44 15.59 28.39
C LEU A 546 7.47 15.38 29.57
N LEU A 547 6.61 14.37 29.49
CA LEU A 547 5.70 13.99 30.57
C LEU A 547 6.49 13.66 31.86
N LEU A 548 7.57 12.90 31.75
CA LEU A 548 8.44 12.58 32.89
C LEU A 548 9.12 13.81 33.48
N ALA A 549 9.59 14.75 32.68
CA ALA A 549 10.20 15.99 33.13
C ALA A 549 9.23 16.89 33.92
N ILE A 550 7.93 16.83 33.55
CA ILE A 550 6.88 17.59 34.25
C ILE A 550 6.45 16.87 35.52
N SER A 551 6.13 15.58 35.46
CA SER A 551 5.60 14.81 36.60
C SER A 551 6.67 14.51 37.64
N GLY A 552 7.97 14.46 37.26
CA GLY A 552 9.04 13.95 38.10
C GLY A 552 8.99 12.44 38.34
N GLY A 553 8.18 11.72 37.56
CA GLY A 553 7.98 10.29 37.66
C GLY A 553 9.17 9.44 37.20
N LYS A 554 9.06 8.12 37.38
CA LYS A 554 10.03 7.16 36.83
C LYS A 554 9.56 6.66 35.46
N ASN A 555 10.54 6.43 34.57
CA ASN A 555 10.22 5.84 33.26
C ASN A 555 9.88 4.35 33.42
N GLU A 556 8.62 4.01 33.19
CA GLU A 556 8.11 2.62 33.12
C GLU A 556 7.75 2.22 31.69
N THR A 557 7.86 3.14 30.72
CA THR A 557 7.49 2.95 29.31
C THR A 557 8.75 2.91 28.46
N HIS A 558 9.21 1.72 28.11
CA HIS A 558 10.46 1.51 27.37
C HIS A 558 10.24 1.32 25.87
N HIS A 559 9.06 0.85 25.50
CA HIS A 559 8.70 0.55 24.11
C HIS A 559 7.32 1.12 23.77
N ILE A 560 7.09 1.40 22.52
CA ILE A 560 5.78 1.89 22.05
C ILE A 560 4.66 0.87 22.31
N GLU A 561 5.00 -0.42 22.34
CA GLU A 561 4.12 -1.52 22.71
C GLU A 561 3.57 -1.38 24.15
N ASP A 562 4.34 -0.77 25.07
CA ASP A 562 3.89 -0.50 26.45
C ASP A 562 2.78 0.55 26.44
N VAL A 563 2.93 1.62 25.62
CA VAL A 563 1.89 2.63 25.43
C VAL A 563 0.63 2.01 24.87
N PHE A 564 0.76 1.21 23.80
CA PHE A 564 -0.39 0.54 23.18
C PHE A 564 -1.11 -0.41 24.16
N LYS A 565 -0.38 -1.11 25.01
CA LYS A 565 -0.96 -1.96 26.08
C LYS A 565 -1.83 -1.15 27.05
N VAL A 566 -1.39 0.06 27.42
CA VAL A 566 -2.19 0.95 28.26
C VAL A 566 -3.43 1.43 27.53
N ILE A 567 -3.32 1.79 26.25
CA ILE A 567 -4.46 2.12 25.38
C ILE A 567 -5.47 0.97 25.34
N ALA A 568 -5.00 -0.26 25.06
CA ALA A 568 -5.86 -1.45 24.98
C ALA A 568 -6.54 -1.82 26.30
N THR A 569 -5.98 -1.39 27.42
CA THR A 569 -6.57 -1.59 28.75
C THR A 569 -7.64 -0.55 29.07
N ASN A 570 -7.41 0.72 28.68
CA ASN A 570 -8.25 1.85 29.08
C ASN A 570 -9.33 2.22 28.06
N ILE A 571 -9.14 1.94 26.79
CA ILE A 571 -10.04 2.34 25.72
C ILE A 571 -10.73 1.10 25.10
N PRO A 572 -12.04 0.90 25.32
CA PRO A 572 -12.75 -0.32 24.95
C PRO A 572 -12.60 -0.73 23.48
N ALA A 573 -12.55 0.22 22.55
CA ALA A 573 -12.40 -0.05 21.12
C ALA A 573 -11.09 -0.79 20.77
N PHE A 574 -10.04 -0.66 21.59
CA PHE A 574 -8.75 -1.33 21.42
C PHE A 574 -8.61 -2.61 22.27
N GLY A 575 -9.65 -2.96 23.03
CA GLY A 575 -9.62 -4.07 23.98
C GLY A 575 -9.15 -5.39 23.40
N GLY A 576 -8.25 -6.08 24.10
CA GLY A 576 -7.71 -7.39 23.68
C GLY A 576 -6.70 -7.38 22.53
N LEU A 577 -6.37 -6.22 21.99
CA LEU A 577 -5.39 -6.05 20.93
C LEU A 577 -3.98 -5.76 21.46
N ASN A 578 -3.00 -5.98 20.62
CA ASN A 578 -1.63 -5.47 20.76
C ASN A 578 -1.08 -5.18 19.35
N LEU A 579 -0.01 -4.42 19.24
CA LEU A 579 0.56 -4.01 17.94
C LEU A 579 0.89 -5.20 17.03
N SER A 580 1.32 -6.33 17.58
CA SER A 580 1.64 -7.53 16.79
C SER A 580 0.40 -8.24 16.22
N LYS A 581 -0.76 -8.12 16.89
CA LYS A 581 -2.04 -8.72 16.45
C LYS A 581 -2.79 -7.89 15.41
N ILE A 582 -2.38 -6.65 15.17
CA ILE A 582 -2.97 -5.80 14.12
C ILE A 582 -2.58 -6.38 12.77
N GLY A 583 -2.32 -7.38 12.35
CA GLY A 583 -2.00 -7.96 11.04
C GLY A 583 -1.63 -6.96 9.93
N HIS A 584 -1.20 -7.45 8.80
CA HIS A 584 -0.82 -6.60 7.66
C HIS A 584 -2.01 -5.89 6.99
N GLN A 585 -3.23 -6.40 7.18
CA GLN A 585 -4.46 -5.81 6.63
C GLN A 585 -5.19 -4.90 7.61
N GLY A 586 -4.69 -4.81 8.85
CA GLY A 586 -5.36 -4.09 9.93
C GLY A 586 -6.57 -4.86 10.49
N THR A 587 -7.16 -4.30 11.54
CA THR A 587 -8.29 -4.90 12.28
C THR A 587 -9.42 -3.87 12.39
N GLN A 588 -10.64 -4.25 12.06
CA GLN A 588 -11.81 -3.39 12.26
C GLN A 588 -12.11 -3.25 13.76
N ILE A 589 -12.16 -2.01 14.26
CA ILE A 589 -12.38 -1.72 15.69
C ILE A 589 -13.55 -0.78 15.94
N ALA A 590 -14.01 -0.05 14.94
CA ALA A 590 -15.15 0.84 15.02
C ALA A 590 -15.95 0.80 13.72
N ASP A 591 -17.26 1.00 13.80
CA ASP A 591 -18.12 1.24 12.64
C ASP A 591 -18.40 2.74 12.55
N THR A 592 -17.86 3.38 11.54
CA THR A 592 -18.02 4.82 11.30
C THR A 592 -19.09 5.13 10.26
N GLY A 593 -19.60 4.11 9.58
CA GLY A 593 -20.48 4.26 8.42
C GLY A 593 -19.77 4.76 7.15
N TYR A 594 -18.49 5.13 7.23
CA TYR A 594 -17.73 5.59 6.05
C TYR A 594 -17.40 4.44 5.10
N GLN A 595 -17.76 4.60 3.85
CA GLN A 595 -17.44 3.64 2.79
C GLN A 595 -16.41 4.22 1.83
N ILE A 596 -15.33 3.50 1.62
CA ILE A 596 -14.30 3.86 0.64
C ILE A 596 -14.89 3.72 -0.77
N PRO A 597 -14.93 4.79 -1.59
CA PRO A 597 -15.62 4.78 -2.88
C PRO A 597 -15.11 3.70 -3.83
N LEU A 598 -13.80 3.48 -3.89
CA LEU A 598 -13.18 2.43 -4.70
C LEU A 598 -13.78 1.05 -4.41
N LEU A 599 -13.93 0.69 -3.12
CA LEU A 599 -14.44 -0.64 -2.74
C LEU A 599 -15.92 -0.78 -3.07
N ALA A 600 -16.70 0.29 -3.00
CA ALA A 600 -18.10 0.29 -3.44
C ALA A 600 -18.18 0.04 -4.96
N ASN A 601 -17.34 0.70 -5.76
CA ASN A 601 -17.25 0.50 -7.20
C ASN A 601 -16.81 -0.94 -7.55
N GLU A 602 -15.81 -1.50 -6.84
CA GLU A 602 -15.38 -2.88 -7.06
C GLU A 602 -16.49 -3.89 -6.71
N ARG A 603 -17.21 -3.70 -5.62
CA ARG A 603 -18.36 -4.55 -5.27
C ARG A 603 -19.44 -4.53 -6.36
N ALA A 604 -19.75 -3.36 -6.91
CA ALA A 604 -20.70 -3.23 -8.03
C ALA A 604 -20.20 -3.96 -9.29
N ARG A 605 -18.93 -3.82 -9.64
CA ARG A 605 -18.31 -4.52 -10.78
C ARG A 605 -18.26 -6.04 -10.59
N LYS A 606 -18.02 -6.50 -9.38
CA LYS A 606 -18.06 -7.92 -9.00
C LYS A 606 -19.49 -8.48 -9.13
N ALA A 607 -20.48 -7.77 -8.61
CA ALA A 607 -21.89 -8.14 -8.74
C ALA A 607 -22.35 -8.21 -10.22
N ALA A 608 -21.80 -7.36 -11.08
CA ALA A 608 -22.04 -7.40 -12.52
C ALA A 608 -21.23 -8.49 -13.27
N GLY A 609 -20.39 -9.29 -12.57
CA GLY A 609 -19.57 -10.34 -13.18
C GLY A 609 -18.39 -9.83 -14.02
N LEU A 610 -18.04 -8.55 -13.91
CA LEU A 610 -16.96 -7.92 -14.68
C LEU A 610 -15.58 -8.27 -14.13
N ILE A 611 -15.48 -8.46 -12.82
CA ILE A 611 -14.24 -8.84 -12.12
C ILE A 611 -14.50 -9.99 -11.15
N ASN A 612 -13.45 -10.66 -10.67
CA ASN A 612 -13.56 -11.85 -9.82
C ASN A 612 -13.00 -11.67 -8.41
N GLY A 613 -12.27 -10.60 -8.17
CA GLY A 613 -11.51 -10.38 -6.94
C GLY A 613 -12.32 -10.31 -5.67
#